data_48f382b2c9592197d9b8fa957c2d5233
#
_entry.id   48f382b2c9592197d9b8fa957c2d5233
#
_cell.length_a   1.000
_cell.length_b   1.000
_cell.length_c   1.000
_cell.angle_alpha   90.00
_cell.angle_beta   90.00
_cell.angle_gamma   90.00
#
_symmetry.space_group_name_H-M   'P 1'
#
loop_
_entity.id
_entity.type
_entity.pdbx_description
1 polymer ?
#
loop_
_entity_poly.entity_id
_entity_poly.type
_entity_poly.pdbx_seq_one_letter_code
_entity_poly.pdbx_strand_id
1 'polypeptide(L)'
;MAPSTEISVQELKTRLDRGDNIFILDVREPEEFGLCNIGGTLIPLGQLPARVGELARDAEIAVLCHHGIRSRRATDFLLQSGFSRAMNITGGIDAWSENIDPSVAKY
;
A
#
# COMPACT_ATOMS: atom_id res chain seq x y z
N MET A 1 -16.07 17.50 1.07
CA MET A 1 -15.68 16.37 0.21
C MET A 1 -14.90 15.37 1.03
N ALA A 2 -15.22 14.11 0.91
CA ALA A 2 -14.49 13.06 1.63
C ALA A 2 -13.06 12.93 1.07
N PRO A 3 -12.06 12.60 1.90
CA PRO A 3 -10.72 12.30 1.42
C PRO A 3 -10.74 11.15 0.43
N SER A 4 -9.84 11.19 -0.54
CA SER A 4 -9.69 10.07 -1.46
C SER A 4 -9.16 8.85 -0.73
N THR A 5 -9.72 7.67 -1.02
CA THR A 5 -9.24 6.38 -0.52
C THR A 5 -8.42 5.64 -1.57
N GLU A 6 -8.08 6.30 -2.66
CA GLU A 6 -7.19 5.81 -3.72
C GLU A 6 -6.04 6.77 -3.90
N ILE A 7 -4.86 6.24 -4.20
CA ILE A 7 -3.71 7.04 -4.58
C ILE A 7 -3.04 6.39 -5.78
N SER A 8 -2.74 7.18 -6.83
CA SER A 8 -2.02 6.66 -7.98
C SER A 8 -0.54 6.45 -7.64
N VAL A 9 0.15 5.61 -8.43
CA VAL A 9 1.60 5.44 -8.28
C VAL A 9 2.34 6.73 -8.56
N GLN A 10 1.86 7.55 -9.48
CA GLN A 10 2.45 8.86 -9.79
C GLN A 10 2.35 9.81 -8.61
N GLU A 11 1.18 9.91 -7.99
CA GLU A 11 0.99 10.76 -6.81
C GLU A 11 1.80 10.25 -5.62
N LEU A 12 1.84 8.94 -5.42
CA LEU A 12 2.66 8.34 -4.35
C LEU A 12 4.13 8.69 -4.56
N LYS A 13 4.65 8.54 -5.78
CA LYS A 13 6.04 8.87 -6.10
C LYS A 13 6.33 10.34 -5.80
N THR A 14 5.45 11.24 -6.24
CA THR A 14 5.59 12.68 -5.99
C THR A 14 5.66 12.98 -4.49
N ARG A 15 4.78 12.38 -3.72
CA ARG A 15 4.73 12.60 -2.27
C ARG A 15 5.94 12.02 -1.55
N LEU A 16 6.43 10.85 -1.95
CA LEU A 16 7.64 10.27 -1.39
C LEU A 16 8.87 11.12 -1.72
N ASP A 17 8.97 11.61 -2.96
CA ASP A 17 10.11 12.42 -3.39
C ASP A 17 10.21 13.74 -2.65
N ARG A 18 9.08 14.34 -2.26
CA ARG A 18 9.10 15.60 -1.50
C ARG A 18 9.21 15.37 0.02
N GLY A 19 9.35 14.11 0.45
CA GLY A 19 9.62 13.78 1.85
C GLY A 19 8.38 13.64 2.73
N ASP A 20 7.19 13.48 2.15
CA ASP A 20 5.96 13.26 2.94
C ASP A 20 6.08 11.95 3.73
N ASN A 21 5.54 11.97 4.95
CA ASN A 21 5.56 10.81 5.83
C ASN A 21 4.38 9.89 5.51
N ILE A 22 4.56 9.01 4.53
CA ILE A 22 3.57 8.01 4.15
C ILE A 22 4.11 6.63 4.49
N PHE A 23 3.31 5.84 5.20
CA PHE A 23 3.63 4.45 5.53
C PHE A 23 3.13 3.55 4.41
N ILE A 24 4.03 2.77 3.80
CA ILE A 24 3.64 1.81 2.76
C ILE A 24 3.44 0.45 3.42
N LEU A 25 2.20 -0.03 3.36
CA LEU A 25 1.81 -1.34 3.89
C LEU A 25 1.64 -2.31 2.73
N ASP A 26 2.49 -3.34 2.68
CA ASP A 26 2.46 -4.36 1.64
C ASP A 26 1.68 -5.56 2.17
N VAL A 27 0.55 -5.88 1.55
CA VAL A 27 -0.34 -6.96 2.02
C VAL A 27 -0.23 -8.22 1.15
N ARG A 28 0.85 -8.32 0.36
CA ARG A 28 1.14 -9.52 -0.44
C ARG A 28 1.68 -10.64 0.43
N GLU A 29 1.92 -11.80 -0.17
CA GLU A 29 2.56 -12.92 0.52
C GLU A 29 4.08 -12.76 0.56
N PRO A 30 4.77 -13.42 1.53
CA PRO A 30 6.22 -13.31 1.64
C PRO A 30 6.97 -13.69 0.36
N GLU A 31 6.48 -14.66 -0.40
CA GLU A 31 7.11 -15.09 -1.66
C GLU A 31 7.07 -13.95 -2.70
N GLU A 32 5.96 -13.23 -2.76
CA GLU A 32 5.83 -12.09 -3.67
C GLU A 32 6.79 -10.96 -3.26
N PHE A 33 6.85 -10.67 -1.96
CA PHE A 33 7.75 -9.64 -1.42
C PHE A 33 9.21 -9.97 -1.74
N GLY A 34 9.58 -11.24 -1.69
CA GLY A 34 10.91 -11.71 -2.04
C GLY A 34 11.25 -11.59 -3.52
N LEU A 35 10.24 -11.63 -4.41
CA LEU A 35 10.45 -11.44 -5.84
C LEU A 35 10.77 -9.99 -6.19
N CYS A 36 10.04 -9.07 -5.60
CA CYS A 36 10.23 -7.63 -5.77
C CYS A 36 9.46 -6.89 -4.69
N ASN A 37 9.91 -5.69 -4.34
CA ASN A 37 9.18 -4.83 -3.40
C ASN A 37 9.65 -3.39 -3.59
N ILE A 38 8.92 -2.46 -2.98
CA ILE A 38 9.26 -1.04 -3.01
C ILE A 38 9.67 -0.52 -1.63
N GLY A 39 10.07 -1.42 -0.74
CA GLY A 39 10.58 -1.04 0.59
C GLY A 39 9.51 -0.84 1.63
N GLY A 40 8.27 -1.29 1.40
CA GLY A 40 7.20 -1.19 2.38
C GLY A 40 7.34 -2.21 3.50
N THR A 41 6.44 -2.12 4.48
CA THR A 41 6.35 -3.08 5.57
C THR A 41 5.38 -4.18 5.18
N LEU A 42 5.82 -5.43 5.24
CA LEU A 42 5.00 -6.58 4.87
C LEU A 42 4.14 -7.05 6.03
N ILE A 43 2.82 -7.02 5.84
CA ILE A 43 1.85 -7.71 6.69
C ILE A 43 0.86 -8.38 5.72
N PRO A 44 0.98 -9.69 5.46
CA PRO A 44 0.07 -10.36 4.54
C PRO A 44 -1.40 -10.14 4.89
N LEU A 45 -2.26 -10.03 3.87
CA LEU A 45 -3.67 -9.71 4.08
C LEU A 45 -4.33 -10.60 5.12
N GLY A 46 -4.05 -11.91 5.09
CA GLY A 46 -4.63 -12.86 6.04
C GLY A 46 -4.19 -12.64 7.48
N GLN A 47 -3.07 -11.96 7.72
CA GLN A 47 -2.56 -11.66 9.06
C GLN A 47 -2.97 -10.27 9.54
N LEU A 48 -3.50 -9.43 8.66
CA LEU A 48 -3.76 -8.02 8.99
C LEU A 48 -4.72 -7.84 10.17
N PRO A 49 -5.84 -8.58 10.27
CA PRO A 49 -6.75 -8.40 11.41
C PRO A 49 -6.07 -8.64 12.76
N ALA A 50 -5.20 -9.65 12.85
CA ALA A 50 -4.49 -9.96 14.09
C ALA A 50 -3.35 -8.99 14.39
N ARG A 51 -2.83 -8.29 13.38
CA ARG A 51 -1.64 -7.45 13.49
C ARG A 51 -1.93 -5.96 13.33
N VAL A 52 -3.19 -5.57 13.22
CA VAL A 52 -3.57 -4.17 13.00
C VAL A 52 -3.08 -3.24 14.14
N GLY A 53 -2.91 -3.78 15.33
CA GLY A 53 -2.36 -3.01 16.46
C GLY A 53 -0.91 -2.58 16.30
N GLU A 54 -0.18 -3.13 15.32
CA GLU A 54 1.19 -2.70 15.01
C GLU A 54 1.22 -1.39 14.21
N LEU A 55 0.07 -0.92 13.72
CA LEU A 55 -0.03 0.27 12.88
C LEU A 55 -0.50 1.49 13.68
N ALA A 56 -0.03 2.67 13.30
CA ALA A 56 -0.45 3.93 13.91
C ALA A 56 -1.75 4.41 13.26
N ARG A 57 -2.79 4.65 14.08
CA ARG A 57 -4.12 4.99 13.59
C ARG A 57 -4.20 6.32 12.84
N ASP A 58 -3.34 7.27 13.17
CA ASP A 58 -3.31 8.59 12.55
C ASP A 58 -2.34 8.70 11.38
N ALA A 59 -1.62 7.63 11.07
CA ALA A 59 -0.69 7.63 9.94
C ALA A 59 -1.42 7.63 8.61
N GLU A 60 -0.84 8.29 7.61
CA GLU A 60 -1.22 8.06 6.22
C GLU A 60 -0.66 6.71 5.79
N ILE A 61 -1.52 5.79 5.40
CA ILE A 61 -1.13 4.44 5.01
C ILE A 61 -1.51 4.21 3.55
N ALA A 62 -0.51 3.97 2.71
CA ALA A 62 -0.72 3.57 1.32
C ALA A 62 -0.55 2.05 1.23
N VAL A 63 -1.61 1.36 0.82
CA VAL A 63 -1.68 -0.11 0.86
C VAL A 63 -1.38 -0.68 -0.50
N LEU A 64 -0.41 -1.61 -0.55
CA LEU A 64 0.14 -2.18 -1.78
C LEU A 64 -0.19 -3.66 -1.90
N CYS A 65 -0.59 -4.09 -3.10
CA CYS A 65 -0.58 -5.50 -3.48
C CYS A 65 -0.11 -5.64 -4.93
N HIS A 66 -0.42 -6.75 -5.60
CA HIS A 66 0.04 -6.98 -6.98
C HIS A 66 -0.64 -5.99 -7.97
N HIS A 67 -1.99 -5.97 -7.98
CA HIS A 67 -2.77 -5.16 -8.93
C HIS A 67 -3.77 -4.20 -8.28
N GLY A 68 -3.85 -4.15 -6.95
CA GLY A 68 -4.76 -3.25 -6.24
C GLY A 68 -6.05 -3.89 -5.72
N ILE A 69 -6.26 -5.19 -5.89
CA ILE A 69 -7.50 -5.87 -5.46
C ILE A 69 -7.43 -6.26 -3.99
N ARG A 70 -6.40 -7.00 -3.57
CA ARG A 70 -6.20 -7.38 -2.16
C ARG A 70 -6.01 -6.13 -1.29
N SER A 71 -5.26 -5.16 -1.79
CA SER A 71 -5.02 -3.91 -1.08
C SER A 71 -6.28 -3.06 -0.95
N ARG A 72 -7.24 -3.14 -1.90
CA ARG A 72 -8.54 -2.49 -1.75
C ARG A 72 -9.30 -3.07 -0.55
N ARG A 73 -9.29 -4.39 -0.40
CA ARG A 73 -9.91 -5.05 0.76
C ARG A 73 -9.24 -4.65 2.06
N ALA A 74 -7.90 -4.61 2.07
CA ALA A 74 -7.14 -4.19 3.24
C ALA A 74 -7.44 -2.73 3.61
N THR A 75 -7.50 -1.85 2.61
CA THR A 75 -7.84 -0.44 2.82
C THR A 75 -9.22 -0.28 3.45
N ASP A 76 -10.22 -1.00 2.91
CA ASP A 76 -11.58 -0.95 3.47
C ASP A 76 -11.63 -1.45 4.91
N PHE A 77 -10.91 -2.53 5.21
CA PHE A 77 -10.78 -3.03 6.58
C PHE A 77 -10.15 -1.98 7.51
N LEU A 78 -9.08 -1.34 7.06
CA LEU A 78 -8.42 -0.30 7.86
C LEU A 78 -9.33 0.90 8.11
N LEU A 79 -10.05 1.36 7.08
CA LEU A 79 -10.98 2.48 7.23
C LEU A 79 -12.07 2.15 8.24
N GLN A 80 -12.63 0.93 8.20
CA GLN A 80 -13.64 0.48 9.15
C GLN A 80 -13.08 0.32 10.56
N SER A 81 -11.78 0.11 10.68
CA SER A 81 -11.09 -0.08 11.96
C SER A 81 -10.56 1.23 12.56
N GLY A 82 -10.89 2.36 11.97
CA GLY A 82 -10.51 3.67 12.52
C GLY A 82 -9.23 4.26 11.95
N PHE A 83 -8.67 3.67 10.89
CA PHE A 83 -7.50 4.23 10.18
C PHE A 83 -8.00 5.13 9.06
N SER A 84 -8.40 6.35 9.42
CA SER A 84 -9.13 7.26 8.52
C SER A 84 -8.31 7.76 7.33
N ARG A 85 -6.98 7.58 7.34
CA ARG A 85 -6.09 8.06 6.30
C ARG A 85 -5.49 6.92 5.47
N ALA A 86 -6.13 5.75 5.49
CA ALA A 86 -5.73 4.62 4.65
C ALA A 86 -6.16 4.85 3.19
N MET A 87 -5.29 4.48 2.26
CA MET A 87 -5.52 4.63 0.83
C MET A 87 -5.03 3.37 0.10
N ASN A 88 -5.76 2.97 -0.94
CA ASN A 88 -5.34 1.89 -1.83
C ASN A 88 -4.41 2.45 -2.93
N ILE A 89 -3.28 1.80 -3.16
CA ILE A 89 -2.41 2.16 -4.29
C ILE A 89 -3.01 1.55 -5.56
N THR A 90 -3.58 2.41 -6.40
CA THR A 90 -4.26 1.98 -7.62
C THR A 90 -3.27 1.27 -8.57
N GLY A 91 -3.63 0.07 -8.99
CA GLY A 91 -2.81 -0.74 -9.90
C GLY A 91 -1.67 -1.49 -9.23
N GLY A 92 -1.41 -1.26 -7.95
CA GLY A 92 -0.44 -2.00 -7.17
C GLY A 92 1.01 -1.89 -7.63
N ILE A 93 1.82 -2.88 -7.26
CA ILE A 93 3.23 -2.91 -7.65
C ILE A 93 3.42 -3.07 -9.15
N ASP A 94 2.44 -3.67 -9.84
CA ASP A 94 2.47 -3.79 -11.29
C ASP A 94 2.48 -2.40 -11.96
N ALA A 95 1.60 -1.50 -11.50
CA ALA A 95 1.58 -0.11 -12.00
C ALA A 95 2.86 0.64 -11.62
N TRP A 96 3.40 0.38 -10.43
CA TRP A 96 4.67 0.99 -10.01
C TRP A 96 5.80 0.59 -10.96
N SER A 97 5.93 -0.71 -11.25
CA SER A 97 6.94 -1.23 -12.17
C SER A 97 6.80 -0.60 -13.57
N GLU A 98 5.56 -0.51 -14.06
CA GLU A 98 5.31 -0.04 -15.41
C GLU A 98 5.53 1.46 -15.57
N ASN A 99 5.16 2.26 -14.59
CA ASN A 99 5.08 3.72 -14.72
C ASN A 99 6.16 4.48 -13.95
N ILE A 100 6.73 3.88 -12.90
CA ILE A 100 7.65 4.58 -12.01
C ILE A 100 9.06 4.00 -12.08
N ASP A 101 9.22 2.71 -11.87
CA ASP A 101 10.52 2.07 -11.76
C ASP A 101 10.55 0.73 -12.49
N PRO A 102 11.01 0.72 -13.77
CA PRO A 102 11.07 -0.52 -14.55
C PRO A 102 12.03 -1.58 -13.98
N SER A 103 12.92 -1.21 -13.06
CA SER A 103 13.82 -2.17 -12.42
C SER A 103 13.09 -3.07 -11.40
N VAL A 104 11.88 -2.68 -10.97
CA VAL A 104 11.04 -3.53 -10.13
C VAL A 104 10.44 -4.62 -11.03
N ALA A 105 10.77 -5.87 -10.71
CA ALA A 105 10.38 -7.00 -11.55
C ALA A 105 8.86 -7.17 -11.61
N LYS A 106 8.34 -7.49 -12.77
CA LYS A 106 6.95 -7.92 -12.94
C LYS A 106 6.84 -9.43 -12.71
N TYR A 107 5.66 -9.86 -12.22
CA TYR A 107 5.44 -11.28 -11.96
C TYR A 107 3.99 -11.68 -12.14
#